data_123b134c6c1034d43284ec2f3a8fe811
#
_entry.id   123b134c6c1034d43284ec2f3a8fe811
#
_cell.length_a   1.000
_cell.length_b   1.000
_cell.length_c   1.000
_cell.angle_alpha   90.00
_cell.angle_beta   90.00
_cell.angle_gamma   90.00
#
_symmetry.space_group_name_H-M   'P 1'
#
loop_
_entity.id
_entity.type
_entity.pdbx_description
1 polymer ?
#
loop_
_entity_poly.entity_id
_entity_poly.type
_entity_poly.pdbx_seq_one_letter_code
_entity_poly.pdbx_strand_id
1 'polypeptide(L)'
;MSSSTTMAKEEQSSKPLSLITSLPQDVIVDILARISRFDYPTLSLVCKHFQSIVTSPEIFTRRALLGRTEHCLYVVLCLQNHTRIYILRKNKTNGDTPLVLIPSLPAMPLYLNFVAAGSRIYAFARKSDYEMMTLSIDCGSHSVQPFPSIPTHLNLIVAGVIEGRIYGVGCRFSEEWEKVMVVFDTKTQVWEPGMISVMKEGFMCGCVVMADKMYTRDYANSFVYDPKENKWEKDEMLNLHKWENACVVDDVLYYLDCNEKELRAYDGKRRCWQVVKGLEALLPETRRRKEWSQTVNYDGKLALFYPKENCEIWCAEISLETRQGGEIWGTVECCRHLVTSQSCFMKALDVVV
;
A
#
# COMPACT_ATOMS: atom_id res chain seq x y z
N MET A 1 52.55 -41.40 -53.70
CA MET A 1 51.17 -41.35 -53.21
C MET A 1 51.13 -40.30 -52.17
N SER A 2 50.72 -39.14 -52.56
CA SER A 2 50.64 -37.94 -51.67
C SER A 2 49.22 -37.75 -51.22
N SER A 3 49.00 -37.76 -49.91
CA SER A 3 47.71 -37.48 -49.32
C SER A 3 47.70 -36.01 -48.85
N SER A 4 46.91 -35.20 -49.52
CA SER A 4 46.65 -33.82 -49.14
C SER A 4 45.53 -33.77 -48.11
N THR A 5 45.86 -33.34 -46.91
CA THR A 5 44.87 -33.11 -45.82
C THR A 5 44.33 -31.68 -45.97
N THR A 6 43.04 -31.55 -46.31
CA THR A 6 42.32 -30.30 -46.39
C THR A 6 41.90 -29.91 -45.00
N MET A 7 42.41 -28.79 -44.45
CA MET A 7 41.91 -28.15 -43.24
C MET A 7 40.61 -27.39 -43.55
N ALA A 8 39.52 -27.81 -42.96
CA ALA A 8 38.28 -27.03 -42.93
C ALA A 8 38.43 -25.87 -41.94
N LYS A 9 38.30 -24.66 -42.42
CA LYS A 9 38.12 -23.46 -41.57
C LYS A 9 36.73 -23.50 -41.01
N GLU A 10 36.60 -23.61 -39.68
CA GLU A 10 35.37 -23.28 -38.97
C GLU A 10 35.15 -21.78 -39.07
N GLU A 11 34.16 -21.37 -39.85
CA GLU A 11 33.58 -20.04 -39.78
C GLU A 11 32.84 -19.87 -38.47
N GLN A 12 33.41 -19.16 -37.49
CA GLN A 12 32.71 -18.65 -36.35
C GLN A 12 31.66 -17.65 -36.82
N SER A 13 30.40 -18.07 -36.91
CA SER A 13 29.26 -17.22 -37.11
C SER A 13 29.09 -16.31 -35.85
N SER A 14 29.64 -15.13 -35.90
CA SER A 14 29.38 -14.06 -34.95
C SER A 14 27.93 -13.67 -35.12
N LYS A 15 27.05 -14.09 -34.18
CA LYS A 15 25.69 -13.56 -34.09
C LYS A 15 25.78 -12.03 -33.96
N PRO A 16 24.99 -11.26 -34.74
CA PRO A 16 24.98 -9.82 -34.64
C PRO A 16 24.59 -9.42 -33.22
N LEU A 17 25.50 -8.76 -32.52
CA LEU A 17 25.18 -8.10 -31.24
C LEU A 17 24.02 -7.15 -31.52
N SER A 18 22.91 -7.25 -30.79
CA SER A 18 21.83 -6.32 -30.91
C SER A 18 22.38 -4.91 -30.60
N LEU A 19 22.00 -3.90 -31.38
CA LEU A 19 22.45 -2.50 -31.20
C LEU A 19 22.32 -2.03 -29.76
N ILE A 20 21.30 -2.47 -29.06
CA ILE A 20 21.03 -2.10 -27.65
C ILE A 20 22.08 -2.67 -26.67
N THR A 21 22.59 -3.89 -26.89
CA THR A 21 23.59 -4.50 -26.01
C THR A 21 25.00 -3.96 -26.21
N SER A 22 25.22 -3.15 -27.26
CA SER A 22 26.49 -2.44 -27.51
C SER A 22 26.54 -1.07 -26.82
N LEU A 23 25.45 -0.57 -26.26
CA LEU A 23 25.40 0.71 -25.53
C LEU A 23 26.09 0.56 -24.15
N PRO A 24 26.65 1.66 -23.61
CA PRO A 24 27.10 1.71 -22.23
C PRO A 24 26.01 1.33 -21.24
N GLN A 25 26.39 0.71 -20.13
CA GLN A 25 25.42 0.18 -19.15
C GLN A 25 24.50 1.26 -18.58
N ASP A 26 25.03 2.44 -18.29
CA ASP A 26 24.28 3.59 -17.79
C ASP A 26 23.18 4.04 -18.76
N VAL A 27 23.47 4.00 -20.08
CA VAL A 27 22.49 4.32 -21.12
C VAL A 27 21.39 3.24 -21.18
N ILE A 28 21.75 1.96 -21.04
CA ILE A 28 20.76 0.87 -21.00
C ILE A 28 19.88 1.02 -19.78
N VAL A 29 20.45 1.29 -18.61
CA VAL A 29 19.70 1.54 -17.37
C VAL A 29 18.73 2.71 -17.55
N ASP A 30 19.17 3.82 -18.18
CA ASP A 30 18.33 4.98 -18.48
C ASP A 30 17.15 4.65 -19.39
N ILE A 31 17.38 3.86 -20.42
CA ILE A 31 16.33 3.41 -21.34
C ILE A 31 15.32 2.55 -20.61
N LEU A 32 15.79 1.53 -19.87
CA LEU A 32 14.92 0.60 -19.15
C LEU A 32 14.16 1.29 -17.99
N ALA A 33 14.78 2.28 -17.33
CA ALA A 33 14.15 3.06 -16.29
C ALA A 33 12.95 3.91 -16.77
N ARG A 34 12.85 4.19 -18.07
CA ARG A 34 11.72 4.93 -18.68
C ARG A 34 10.54 4.04 -19.05
N ILE A 35 10.75 2.71 -19.06
CA ILE A 35 9.70 1.73 -19.38
C ILE A 35 8.89 1.46 -18.11
N SER A 36 7.59 1.19 -18.27
CA SER A 36 6.73 0.83 -17.16
C SER A 36 7.26 -0.43 -16.44
N ARG A 37 7.23 -0.41 -15.13
CA ARG A 37 7.60 -1.56 -14.30
C ARG A 37 6.77 -2.81 -14.62
N PHE A 38 5.53 -2.63 -15.06
CA PHE A 38 4.65 -3.74 -15.43
C PHE A 38 5.16 -4.52 -16.63
N ASP A 39 6.05 -3.93 -17.44
CA ASP A 39 6.70 -4.58 -18.60
C ASP A 39 8.02 -5.27 -18.25
N TYR A 40 8.54 -5.09 -17.03
CA TYR A 40 9.81 -5.70 -16.59
C TYR A 40 9.84 -7.23 -16.67
N PRO A 41 8.75 -7.97 -16.36
CA PRO A 41 8.72 -9.41 -16.60
C PRO A 41 8.97 -9.77 -18.07
N THR A 42 8.40 -9.02 -19.01
CA THR A 42 8.62 -9.22 -20.46
C THR A 42 10.04 -8.86 -20.86
N LEU A 43 10.56 -7.74 -20.35
CA LEU A 43 11.95 -7.33 -20.60
C LEU A 43 12.97 -8.32 -20.05
N SER A 44 12.70 -8.97 -18.92
CA SER A 44 13.57 -9.98 -18.34
C SER A 44 13.73 -11.22 -19.21
N LEU A 45 12.80 -11.47 -20.12
CA LEU A 45 12.86 -12.59 -21.09
C LEU A 45 13.72 -12.27 -22.32
N VAL A 46 14.06 -11.02 -22.58
CA VAL A 46 14.83 -10.60 -23.76
C VAL A 46 16.26 -11.14 -23.69
N CYS A 47 16.95 -10.92 -22.56
CA CYS A 47 18.28 -11.46 -22.31
C CYS A 47 18.64 -11.42 -20.81
N LYS A 48 19.65 -12.19 -20.40
CA LYS A 48 20.14 -12.22 -19.01
C LYS A 48 20.61 -10.85 -18.51
N HIS A 49 21.15 -10.02 -19.38
CA HIS A 49 21.60 -8.67 -19.03
C HIS A 49 20.42 -7.77 -18.64
N PHE A 50 19.34 -7.77 -19.43
CA PHE A 50 18.13 -7.03 -19.08
C PHE A 50 17.49 -7.56 -17.79
N GLN A 51 17.43 -8.89 -17.64
CA GLN A 51 16.95 -9.50 -16.40
C GLN A 51 17.75 -9.01 -15.19
N SER A 52 19.07 -8.93 -15.28
CA SER A 52 19.93 -8.42 -14.20
C SER A 52 19.64 -6.95 -13.88
N ILE A 53 19.47 -6.11 -14.89
CA ILE A 53 19.21 -4.67 -14.70
C ILE A 53 17.83 -4.42 -14.09
N VAL A 54 16.76 -5.03 -14.64
CA VAL A 54 15.39 -4.77 -14.14
C VAL A 54 15.12 -5.32 -12.74
N THR A 55 15.99 -6.18 -12.23
CA THR A 55 15.94 -6.70 -10.85
C THR A 55 16.92 -6.00 -9.91
N SER A 56 17.78 -5.11 -10.42
CA SER A 56 18.77 -4.40 -9.59
C SER A 56 18.14 -3.22 -8.83
N PRO A 57 18.63 -2.87 -7.63
CA PRO A 57 18.20 -1.66 -6.94
C PRO A 57 18.52 -0.36 -7.72
N GLU A 58 19.53 -0.39 -8.58
CA GLU A 58 19.98 0.74 -9.36
C GLU A 58 18.87 1.29 -10.28
N ILE A 59 18.09 0.41 -10.93
CA ILE A 59 17.04 0.85 -11.84
C ILE A 59 15.96 1.65 -11.11
N PHE A 60 15.58 1.27 -9.88
CA PHE A 60 14.58 1.98 -9.09
C PHE A 60 15.10 3.35 -8.63
N THR A 61 16.38 3.43 -8.23
CA THR A 61 17.04 4.71 -7.95
C THR A 61 17.01 5.60 -9.18
N ARG A 62 17.31 5.05 -10.35
CA ARG A 62 17.33 5.81 -11.61
C ARG A 62 15.93 6.27 -12.02
N ARG A 63 14.90 5.42 -11.84
CA ARG A 63 13.50 5.81 -12.05
C ARG A 63 13.11 7.01 -11.19
N ALA A 64 13.45 7.00 -9.91
CA ALA A 64 13.18 8.10 -9.00
C ALA A 64 13.87 9.40 -9.46
N LEU A 65 15.14 9.33 -9.85
CA LEU A 65 15.89 10.48 -10.38
C LEU A 65 15.29 11.04 -11.69
N LEU A 66 14.73 10.17 -12.53
CA LEU A 66 14.08 10.54 -13.78
C LEU A 66 12.62 10.99 -13.61
N GLY A 67 12.07 10.98 -12.37
CA GLY A 67 10.66 11.25 -12.12
C GLY A 67 9.72 10.24 -12.79
N ARG A 68 10.15 8.97 -12.92
CA ARG A 68 9.41 7.87 -13.55
C ARG A 68 8.91 6.85 -12.52
N THR A 69 8.60 7.32 -11.33
CA THR A 69 7.95 6.50 -10.31
C THR A 69 6.49 6.19 -10.71
N GLU A 70 6.01 5.04 -10.29
CA GLU A 70 4.66 4.57 -10.56
C GLU A 70 3.96 4.20 -9.27
N HIS A 71 2.69 4.53 -9.18
CA HIS A 71 1.81 4.06 -8.13
C HIS A 71 1.47 2.58 -8.34
N CYS A 72 1.69 1.78 -7.31
CA CYS A 72 1.43 0.35 -7.31
C CYS A 72 0.53 -0.03 -6.13
N LEU A 73 -0.63 -0.62 -6.43
CA LEU A 73 -1.52 -1.15 -5.39
C LEU A 73 -1.05 -2.54 -4.95
N TYR A 74 -0.62 -2.64 -3.70
CA TYR A 74 -0.32 -3.88 -3.03
C TYR A 74 -1.55 -4.36 -2.27
N VAL A 75 -1.96 -5.59 -2.48
CA VAL A 75 -3.14 -6.20 -1.86
C VAL A 75 -2.69 -7.36 -0.99
N VAL A 76 -3.06 -7.30 0.28
CA VAL A 76 -2.75 -8.32 1.28
C VAL A 76 -3.99 -9.18 1.49
N LEU A 77 -3.89 -10.47 1.19
CA LEU A 77 -4.95 -11.44 1.39
C LEU A 77 -4.54 -12.52 2.37
N CYS A 78 -5.48 -12.95 3.19
CA CYS A 78 -5.34 -14.14 4.02
C CYS A 78 -5.96 -15.34 3.30
N LEU A 79 -5.16 -16.34 2.99
CA LEU A 79 -5.55 -17.58 2.36
C LEU A 79 -5.15 -18.74 3.28
N GLN A 80 -6.12 -19.57 3.70
CA GLN A 80 -5.84 -20.76 4.50
C GLN A 80 -4.90 -20.51 5.71
N ASN A 81 -5.19 -19.45 6.48
CA ASN A 81 -4.40 -19.01 7.64
C ASN A 81 -3.00 -18.47 7.34
N HIS A 82 -2.70 -18.16 6.08
CA HIS A 82 -1.45 -17.50 5.68
C HIS A 82 -1.74 -16.18 4.97
N THR A 83 -1.04 -15.15 5.38
CA THR A 83 -1.09 -13.84 4.72
C THR A 83 -0.13 -13.81 3.54
N ARG A 84 -0.61 -13.40 2.38
CA ARG A 84 0.15 -13.26 1.13
C ARG A 84 -0.04 -11.87 0.55
N ILE A 85 1.00 -11.37 -0.09
CA ILE A 85 0.99 -10.06 -0.74
C ILE A 85 0.96 -10.23 -2.26
N TYR A 86 0.06 -9.48 -2.86
CA TYR A 86 -0.17 -9.41 -4.30
C TYR A 86 0.02 -7.98 -4.78
N ILE A 87 0.30 -7.82 -6.05
CA ILE A 87 0.25 -6.53 -6.74
C ILE A 87 -0.91 -6.52 -7.72
N LEU A 88 -1.66 -5.41 -7.76
CA LEU A 88 -2.76 -5.22 -8.68
C LEU A 88 -2.23 -4.67 -10.02
N ARG A 89 -2.45 -5.39 -11.13
CA ARG A 89 -2.07 -4.93 -12.47
C ARG A 89 -3.01 -3.85 -12.98
N LYS A 90 -2.47 -2.78 -13.57
CA LYS A 90 -3.25 -1.69 -14.20
C LYS A 90 -4.00 -2.16 -15.45
N ASN A 91 -3.37 -2.95 -16.31
CA ASN A 91 -3.95 -3.36 -17.61
C ASN A 91 -4.30 -4.85 -17.59
N LYS A 92 -5.52 -5.17 -18.06
CA LYS A 92 -5.92 -6.54 -18.37
C LYS A 92 -5.62 -6.86 -19.83
N THR A 93 -4.82 -7.87 -20.07
CA THR A 93 -5.01 -8.70 -21.26
C THR A 93 -6.17 -9.67 -20.97
N ASN A 94 -7.07 -9.86 -21.94
CA ASN A 94 -8.25 -10.74 -21.77
C ASN A 94 -7.84 -12.11 -21.22
N GLY A 95 -8.32 -12.45 -20.02
CA GLY A 95 -8.11 -13.76 -19.37
C GLY A 95 -7.14 -13.77 -18.18
N ASP A 96 -6.36 -12.73 -17.93
CA ASP A 96 -5.43 -12.69 -16.81
C ASP A 96 -6.10 -12.28 -15.49
N THR A 97 -5.68 -12.95 -14.40
CA THR A 97 -6.04 -12.51 -13.04
C THR A 97 -5.44 -11.15 -12.75
N PRO A 98 -6.24 -10.20 -12.22
CA PRO A 98 -5.72 -8.85 -11.94
C PRO A 98 -4.70 -8.83 -10.80
N LEU A 99 -4.69 -9.83 -9.91
CA LEU A 99 -3.78 -9.96 -8.79
C LEU A 99 -2.61 -10.89 -9.13
N VAL A 100 -1.40 -10.39 -8.96
CA VAL A 100 -0.17 -11.16 -9.16
C VAL A 100 0.48 -11.40 -7.80
N LEU A 101 0.62 -12.66 -7.42
CA LEU A 101 1.36 -13.04 -6.22
C LEU A 101 2.82 -12.60 -6.34
N ILE A 102 3.38 -12.07 -5.26
CA ILE A 102 4.82 -11.80 -5.15
C ILE A 102 5.49 -13.01 -4.47
N PRO A 103 6.07 -13.93 -5.23
CA PRO A 103 6.53 -15.21 -4.70
C PRO A 103 7.79 -15.09 -3.83
N SER A 104 8.56 -14.01 -3.98
CA SER A 104 9.75 -13.72 -3.17
C SER A 104 9.42 -13.34 -1.72
N LEU A 105 8.18 -12.93 -1.46
CA LEU A 105 7.75 -12.57 -0.10
C LEU A 105 7.26 -13.83 0.64
N PRO A 106 7.72 -14.06 1.88
CA PRO A 106 7.28 -15.20 2.67
C PRO A 106 5.79 -15.09 3.04
N ALA A 107 5.21 -16.22 3.41
CA ALA A 107 3.94 -16.23 4.10
C ALA A 107 4.10 -15.54 5.46
N MET A 108 3.19 -14.63 5.78
CA MET A 108 3.25 -13.86 7.02
C MET A 108 2.20 -14.32 8.01
N PRO A 109 2.39 -14.05 9.31
CA PRO A 109 1.37 -14.34 10.33
C PRO A 109 0.05 -13.59 10.06
N LEU A 110 -1.00 -14.04 10.73
CA LEU A 110 -2.24 -13.27 10.85
C LEU A 110 -2.03 -12.04 11.74
N TYR A 111 -2.98 -11.09 11.65
CA TYR A 111 -3.01 -9.87 12.50
C TYR A 111 -1.80 -8.93 12.30
N LEU A 112 -1.40 -8.78 11.06
CA LEU A 112 -0.43 -7.77 10.66
C LEU A 112 -1.11 -6.42 10.43
N ASN A 113 -0.46 -5.37 10.89
CA ASN A 113 -0.74 -4.01 10.44
C ASN A 113 0.35 -3.58 9.47
N PHE A 114 -0.06 -2.84 8.45
CA PHE A 114 0.81 -2.40 7.37
C PHE A 114 0.69 -0.88 7.20
N VAL A 115 1.83 -0.24 6.94
CA VAL A 115 1.89 1.16 6.53
C VAL A 115 2.89 1.30 5.39
N ALA A 116 2.53 2.09 4.38
CA ALA A 116 3.42 2.43 3.28
C ALA A 116 4.13 3.75 3.58
N ALA A 117 5.44 3.78 3.38
CA ALA A 117 6.26 5.00 3.47
C ALA A 117 7.32 5.00 2.37
N GLY A 118 7.21 5.93 1.43
CA GLY A 118 8.03 5.97 0.22
C GLY A 118 7.83 4.71 -0.62
N SER A 119 8.93 4.07 -1.02
CA SER A 119 8.92 2.82 -1.78
C SER A 119 8.90 1.56 -0.90
N ARG A 120 8.55 1.69 0.39
CA ARG A 120 8.57 0.59 1.35
C ARG A 120 7.23 0.37 2.02
N ILE A 121 6.95 -0.90 2.33
CA ILE A 121 5.86 -1.30 3.23
C ILE A 121 6.49 -1.76 4.54
N TYR A 122 6.04 -1.18 5.65
CA TYR A 122 6.41 -1.59 6.99
C TYR A 122 5.28 -2.41 7.59
N ALA A 123 5.61 -3.56 8.14
CA ALA A 123 4.65 -4.48 8.73
C ALA A 123 4.98 -4.72 10.20
N PHE A 124 3.93 -4.70 11.01
CA PHE A 124 3.99 -4.90 12.45
C PHE A 124 3.06 -6.06 12.81
N ALA A 125 3.62 -7.10 13.42
CA ALA A 125 2.85 -8.27 13.85
C ALA A 125 3.13 -8.58 15.31
N ARG A 126 2.12 -9.09 15.98
CA ARG A 126 2.31 -9.77 17.25
C ARG A 126 2.74 -11.20 16.95
N LYS A 127 3.96 -11.58 17.36
CA LYS A 127 4.50 -12.92 17.22
C LYS A 127 4.13 -13.80 18.43
N SER A 128 4.17 -13.22 19.61
CA SER A 128 3.75 -13.83 20.87
C SER A 128 3.28 -12.77 21.86
N ASP A 129 2.92 -13.15 23.08
CA ASP A 129 2.51 -12.20 24.12
C ASP A 129 3.64 -11.22 24.51
N TYR A 130 4.88 -11.56 24.18
CA TYR A 130 6.07 -10.80 24.58
C TYR A 130 6.96 -10.39 23.42
N GLU A 131 6.58 -10.70 22.17
CA GLU A 131 7.44 -10.45 21.01
C GLU A 131 6.65 -9.85 19.85
N MET A 132 7.15 -8.71 19.36
CA MET A 132 6.66 -8.09 18.13
C MET A 132 7.59 -8.46 16.98
N MET A 133 7.02 -8.89 15.88
CA MET A 133 7.72 -9.03 14.62
C MET A 133 7.56 -7.75 13.84
N THR A 134 8.69 -7.20 13.41
CA THR A 134 8.76 -6.03 12.56
C THR A 134 9.54 -6.36 11.29
N LEU A 135 9.03 -5.99 10.16
CA LEU A 135 9.72 -6.17 8.87
C LEU A 135 9.41 -5.05 7.90
N SER A 136 10.35 -4.77 7.04
CA SER A 136 10.21 -3.82 5.96
C SER A 136 10.34 -4.55 4.63
N ILE A 137 9.45 -4.22 3.71
CA ILE A 137 9.41 -4.77 2.36
C ILE A 137 9.83 -3.66 1.42
N ASP A 138 10.92 -3.85 0.72
CA ASP A 138 11.31 -3.00 -0.39
C ASP A 138 10.45 -3.35 -1.61
N CYS A 139 9.61 -2.43 -2.04
CA CYS A 139 8.66 -2.65 -3.12
C CYS A 139 9.28 -2.53 -4.51
N GLY A 140 10.50 -2.03 -4.62
CA GLY A 140 11.29 -2.09 -5.84
C GLY A 140 11.76 -3.51 -6.12
N SER A 141 12.57 -4.04 -5.23
CA SER A 141 13.19 -5.37 -5.36
C SER A 141 12.33 -6.53 -4.87
N HIS A 142 11.20 -6.26 -4.19
CA HIS A 142 10.39 -7.25 -3.46
C HIS A 142 11.21 -8.08 -2.46
N SER A 143 12.16 -7.44 -1.81
CA SER A 143 12.98 -8.06 -0.76
C SER A 143 12.47 -7.67 0.63
N VAL A 144 12.56 -8.64 1.55
CA VAL A 144 12.22 -8.42 2.96
C VAL A 144 13.49 -8.13 3.73
N GLN A 145 13.43 -7.11 4.56
CA GLN A 145 14.50 -6.75 5.48
C GLN A 145 13.93 -6.67 6.90
N PRO A 146 14.63 -7.22 7.91
CA PRO A 146 14.28 -6.93 9.29
C PRO A 146 14.47 -5.44 9.54
N PHE A 147 13.60 -4.85 10.33
CA PHE A 147 13.82 -3.51 10.81
C PHE A 147 13.76 -3.48 12.34
N PRO A 148 14.30 -2.45 13.01
CA PRO A 148 14.44 -2.43 14.46
C PRO A 148 13.13 -2.76 15.18
N SER A 149 13.21 -3.64 16.17
CA SER A 149 12.04 -3.99 16.99
C SER A 149 11.46 -2.76 17.68
N ILE A 150 10.15 -2.71 17.80
CA ILE A 150 9.47 -1.65 18.54
C ILE A 150 9.98 -1.67 19.99
N PRO A 151 10.31 -0.51 20.58
CA PRO A 151 10.92 -0.43 21.91
C PRO A 151 10.01 -0.90 23.07
N THR A 152 8.76 -1.19 22.77
CA THR A 152 7.77 -1.70 23.72
C THR A 152 6.77 -2.64 23.04
N HIS A 153 6.13 -3.50 23.83
CA HIS A 153 5.07 -4.36 23.32
C HIS A 153 3.79 -3.55 23.10
N LEU A 154 3.33 -3.51 21.87
CA LEU A 154 2.10 -2.85 21.48
C LEU A 154 1.12 -3.85 20.87
N ASN A 155 -0.11 -3.82 21.35
CA ASN A 155 -1.23 -4.53 20.74
C ASN A 155 -2.05 -3.58 19.87
N LEU A 156 -2.64 -4.11 18.80
CA LEU A 156 -3.57 -3.37 17.93
C LEU A 156 -3.00 -2.02 17.46
N ILE A 157 -1.85 -2.07 16.79
CA ILE A 157 -1.17 -0.88 16.29
C ILE A 157 -1.92 -0.36 15.06
N VAL A 158 -2.24 0.93 15.08
CA VAL A 158 -2.56 1.69 13.87
C VAL A 158 -1.40 2.64 13.59
N ALA A 159 -1.10 2.90 12.32
CA ALA A 159 0.05 3.73 11.98
C ALA A 159 -0.25 4.67 10.81
N GLY A 160 0.37 5.85 10.86
CA GLY A 160 0.36 6.85 9.81
C GLY A 160 1.76 7.38 9.53
N VAL A 161 1.98 7.99 8.38
CA VAL A 161 3.27 8.57 7.98
C VAL A 161 3.13 10.07 7.83
N ILE A 162 3.96 10.82 8.56
CA ILE A 162 4.03 12.28 8.47
C ILE A 162 5.51 12.65 8.28
N GLU A 163 5.84 13.37 7.21
CA GLU A 163 7.19 13.87 6.90
C GLU A 163 8.30 12.79 6.95
N GLY A 164 7.97 11.56 6.51
CA GLY A 164 8.92 10.44 6.50
C GLY A 164 9.12 9.76 7.87
N ARG A 165 8.27 10.07 8.85
CA ARG A 165 8.22 9.41 10.15
C ARG A 165 6.96 8.56 10.26
N ILE A 166 7.09 7.36 10.79
CA ILE A 166 5.96 6.46 11.06
C ILE A 166 5.55 6.66 12.52
N TYR A 167 4.33 7.14 12.71
CA TYR A 167 3.68 7.28 14.01
C TYR A 167 2.80 6.07 14.25
N GLY A 168 3.22 5.20 15.16
CA GLY A 168 2.47 3.98 15.52
C GLY A 168 1.78 4.17 16.88
N VAL A 169 0.46 4.02 16.91
CA VAL A 169 -0.34 4.08 18.14
C VAL A 169 -0.89 2.69 18.44
N GLY A 170 -0.67 2.24 19.66
CA GLY A 170 -1.14 0.94 20.11
C GLY A 170 -1.39 0.93 21.62
N CYS A 171 -1.82 -0.21 22.13
CA CYS A 171 -2.07 -0.42 23.55
C CYS A 171 -0.94 -1.23 24.17
N ARG A 172 -0.38 -0.73 25.24
CA ARG A 172 0.58 -1.42 26.10
C ARG A 172 -0.14 -1.87 27.37
N PHE A 173 0.15 -3.07 27.81
CA PHE A 173 -0.27 -3.54 29.13
C PHE A 173 0.91 -3.35 30.10
N SER A 174 0.68 -2.53 31.13
CA SER A 174 1.59 -2.40 32.27
C SER A 174 0.90 -2.89 33.53
N GLU A 175 0.39 -2.04 34.37
CA GLU A 175 -0.56 -2.36 35.44
C GLU A 175 -2.00 -2.27 34.92
N GLU A 176 -2.20 -1.35 33.99
CA GLU A 176 -3.43 -1.14 33.24
C GLU A 176 -3.13 -1.02 31.75
N TRP A 177 -4.18 -1.05 30.90
CA TRP A 177 -4.03 -0.79 29.49
C TRP A 177 -3.77 0.70 29.24
N GLU A 178 -2.61 0.99 28.68
CA GLU A 178 -2.22 2.33 28.27
C GLU A 178 -2.16 2.43 26.75
N LYS A 179 -2.69 3.51 26.19
CA LYS A 179 -2.41 3.87 24.81
C LYS A 179 -1.10 4.64 24.76
N VAL A 180 -0.20 4.20 23.91
CA VAL A 180 1.07 4.87 23.68
C VAL A 180 1.35 5.01 22.20
N MET A 181 2.06 6.05 21.86
CA MET A 181 2.55 6.30 20.52
C MET A 181 4.07 6.17 20.49
N VAL A 182 4.56 5.51 19.46
CA VAL A 182 5.99 5.38 19.15
C VAL A 182 6.26 5.98 17.77
N VAL A 183 7.42 6.54 17.58
CA VAL A 183 7.81 7.21 16.34
C VAL A 183 9.04 6.56 15.76
N PHE A 184 8.99 6.19 14.49
CA PHE A 184 10.11 5.64 13.75
C PHE A 184 10.51 6.58 12.62
N ASP A 185 11.75 7.00 12.60
CA ASP A 185 12.31 7.82 11.52
C ASP A 185 12.79 6.90 10.38
N THR A 186 12.14 7.02 9.21
CA THR A 186 12.44 6.16 8.05
C THR A 186 13.77 6.52 7.37
N LYS A 187 14.34 7.70 7.64
CA LYS A 187 15.62 8.14 7.07
C LYS A 187 16.80 7.60 7.90
N THR A 188 16.72 7.77 9.21
CA THR A 188 17.76 7.30 10.12
C THR A 188 17.62 5.82 10.49
N GLN A 189 16.46 5.22 10.23
CA GLN A 189 16.10 3.84 10.56
C GLN A 189 16.16 3.57 12.08
N VAL A 190 15.77 4.54 12.90
CA VAL A 190 15.82 4.46 14.35
C VAL A 190 14.46 4.84 14.95
N TRP A 191 14.07 4.13 16.01
CA TRP A 191 12.96 4.56 16.85
C TRP A 191 13.38 5.77 17.68
N GLU A 192 12.54 6.80 17.70
CA GLU A 192 12.78 7.95 18.56
C GLU A 192 12.70 7.54 20.05
N PRO A 193 13.55 8.10 20.90
CA PRO A 193 13.52 7.78 22.33
C PRO A 193 12.25 8.34 22.98
N GLY A 194 11.66 7.52 23.83
CA GLY A 194 10.45 7.87 24.57
C GLY A 194 9.17 7.37 23.90
N MET A 195 8.12 7.41 24.67
CA MET A 195 6.77 7.09 24.27
C MET A 195 5.86 8.27 24.61
N ILE A 196 4.99 8.63 23.70
CA ILE A 196 4.01 9.66 23.94
C ILE A 196 2.75 8.99 24.50
N SER A 197 2.37 9.32 25.73
CA SER A 197 1.12 8.84 26.31
C SER A 197 -0.06 9.41 25.54
N VAL A 198 -1.00 8.53 25.19
CA VAL A 198 -2.25 8.88 24.52
C VAL A 198 -3.39 8.66 25.51
N MET A 199 -4.52 9.34 25.35
CA MET A 199 -5.67 9.23 26.27
C MET A 199 -6.08 7.79 26.57
N LYS A 200 -6.50 7.53 27.80
CA LYS A 200 -6.60 6.20 28.45
C LYS A 200 -7.64 5.22 27.92
N GLU A 201 -8.54 5.56 26.99
CA GLU A 201 -9.69 4.70 26.71
C GLU A 201 -9.68 4.10 25.30
N GLY A 202 -10.10 2.84 25.21
CA GLY A 202 -10.47 2.10 23.97
C GLY A 202 -9.30 1.66 23.07
N PHE A 203 -9.52 0.63 22.27
CA PHE A 203 -8.54 0.15 21.26
C PHE A 203 -8.68 0.93 19.97
N MET A 204 -7.56 1.28 19.33
CA MET A 204 -7.56 1.96 18.03
C MET A 204 -8.04 1.04 16.92
N CYS A 205 -8.95 1.53 16.08
CA CYS A 205 -9.50 0.79 14.94
C CYS A 205 -9.30 1.50 13.60
N GLY A 206 -8.93 2.77 13.60
CA GLY A 206 -8.67 3.55 12.38
C GLY A 206 -7.58 4.58 12.55
N CYS A 207 -6.85 4.84 11.47
CA CYS A 207 -5.84 5.89 11.38
C CYS A 207 -5.75 6.40 9.95
N VAL A 208 -5.71 7.72 9.79
CA VAL A 208 -5.35 8.41 8.55
C VAL A 208 -4.48 9.62 8.87
N VAL A 209 -3.76 10.10 7.86
CA VAL A 209 -3.01 11.37 7.94
C VAL A 209 -3.63 12.36 6.98
N MET A 210 -3.93 13.56 7.47
CA MET A 210 -4.53 14.64 6.71
C MET A 210 -3.96 15.97 7.20
N ALA A 211 -3.51 16.83 6.29
CA ALA A 211 -2.90 18.13 6.60
C ALA A 211 -1.79 18.05 7.70
N ASP A 212 -0.86 17.11 7.54
CA ASP A 212 0.27 16.84 8.47
C ASP A 212 -0.16 16.50 9.91
N LYS A 213 -1.40 16.11 10.13
CA LYS A 213 -1.91 15.65 11.42
C LYS A 213 -2.37 14.20 11.32
N MET A 214 -2.22 13.48 12.42
CA MET A 214 -2.68 12.09 12.53
C MET A 214 -4.08 12.07 13.13
N TYR A 215 -5.03 11.53 12.39
CA TYR A 215 -6.40 11.31 12.82
C TYR A 215 -6.55 9.84 13.19
N THR A 216 -6.99 9.57 14.40
CA THR A 216 -7.19 8.21 14.90
C THR A 216 -8.59 8.04 15.41
N ARG A 217 -9.07 6.79 15.37
CA ARG A 217 -10.35 6.42 15.92
C ARG A 217 -10.22 5.21 16.82
N ASP A 218 -10.90 5.25 17.97
CA ASP A 218 -11.25 4.04 18.73
C ASP A 218 -12.74 3.70 18.55
N TYR A 219 -13.27 2.73 19.29
CA TYR A 219 -14.67 2.32 19.17
C TYR A 219 -15.67 3.44 19.51
N ALA A 220 -15.29 4.38 20.35
CA ALA A 220 -16.17 5.42 20.86
C ALA A 220 -15.84 6.82 20.37
N ASN A 221 -14.58 7.12 20.11
CA ASN A 221 -14.11 8.48 19.91
C ASN A 221 -13.12 8.59 18.74
N SER A 222 -13.05 9.81 18.19
CA SER A 222 -12.05 10.21 17.19
C SER A 222 -11.14 11.29 17.77
N PHE A 223 -9.84 11.17 17.48
CA PHE A 223 -8.81 12.06 18.01
C PHE A 223 -7.91 12.56 16.89
N VAL A 224 -7.34 13.73 17.10
CA VAL A 224 -6.35 14.36 16.23
C VAL A 224 -5.07 14.58 17.01
N TYR A 225 -3.97 14.15 16.46
CA TYR A 225 -2.63 14.46 16.97
C TYR A 225 -1.94 15.46 16.06
N ASP A 226 -1.48 16.55 16.62
CA ASP A 226 -0.63 17.53 15.97
C ASP A 226 0.82 17.30 16.38
N PRO A 227 1.70 16.80 15.49
CA PRO A 227 3.09 16.54 15.84
C PRO A 227 3.91 17.82 16.10
N LYS A 228 3.48 18.97 15.53
CA LYS A 228 4.17 20.26 15.72
C LYS A 228 3.95 20.80 17.13
N GLU A 229 2.73 20.60 17.65
CA GLU A 229 2.36 21.03 19.01
C GLU A 229 2.54 19.91 20.04
N ASN A 230 2.82 18.68 19.60
CA ASN A 230 2.84 17.48 20.43
C ASN A 230 1.57 17.33 21.29
N LYS A 231 0.41 17.52 20.66
CA LYS A 231 -0.87 17.62 21.35
C LYS A 231 -1.93 16.72 20.74
N TRP A 232 -2.71 16.06 21.60
CA TRP A 232 -3.90 15.31 21.24
C TRP A 232 -5.16 16.12 21.55
N GLU A 233 -6.09 16.10 20.61
CA GLU A 233 -7.41 16.69 20.77
C GLU A 233 -8.49 15.70 20.33
N LYS A 234 -9.66 15.76 20.98
CA LYS A 234 -10.84 15.02 20.54
C LYS A 234 -11.55 15.77 19.43
N ASP A 235 -11.92 15.10 18.36
CA ASP A 235 -12.71 15.71 17.28
C ASP A 235 -14.16 15.19 17.30
N GLU A 236 -15.06 16.01 17.87
CA GLU A 236 -16.47 15.67 18.01
C GLU A 236 -17.19 15.61 16.65
N MET A 237 -16.79 16.44 15.69
CA MET A 237 -17.40 16.43 14.36
C MET A 237 -17.00 15.19 13.57
N LEU A 238 -15.71 14.82 13.63
CA LEU A 238 -15.22 13.58 13.03
C LEU A 238 -15.88 12.35 13.68
N ASN A 239 -16.25 12.47 14.95
CA ASN A 239 -16.87 11.39 15.73
C ASN A 239 -18.34 11.11 15.40
N LEU A 240 -19.00 11.97 14.62
CA LEU A 240 -20.41 11.74 14.22
C LEU A 240 -20.60 10.45 13.39
N HIS A 241 -19.55 9.97 12.74
CA HIS A 241 -19.58 8.73 11.95
C HIS A 241 -18.51 7.74 12.38
N LYS A 242 -18.82 6.46 12.23
CA LYS A 242 -17.91 5.35 12.54
C LYS A 242 -17.02 5.04 11.34
N TRP A 243 -16.11 5.96 11.02
CA TRP A 243 -15.19 5.79 9.91
C TRP A 243 -14.10 4.75 10.26
N GLU A 244 -13.94 3.77 9.40
CA GLU A 244 -12.93 2.71 9.50
C GLU A 244 -12.39 2.41 8.10
N ASN A 245 -11.16 1.91 8.00
CA ASN A 245 -10.52 1.58 6.72
C ASN A 245 -10.60 2.72 5.69
N ALA A 246 -10.49 3.93 6.20
CA ALA A 246 -10.55 5.17 5.42
C ALA A 246 -9.21 5.48 4.75
N CYS A 247 -9.26 6.31 3.73
CA CYS A 247 -8.08 6.97 3.15
C CYS A 247 -8.30 8.49 3.07
N VAL A 248 -7.25 9.19 2.68
CA VAL A 248 -7.29 10.63 2.41
C VAL A 248 -6.90 10.89 0.97
N VAL A 249 -7.72 11.65 0.26
CA VAL A 249 -7.44 12.18 -1.09
C VAL A 249 -7.65 13.69 -1.02
N ASP A 250 -6.66 14.47 -1.41
CA ASP A 250 -6.69 15.94 -1.43
C ASP A 250 -7.16 16.56 -0.09
N ASP A 251 -6.58 16.10 1.02
CA ASP A 251 -6.91 16.52 2.38
C ASP A 251 -8.38 16.26 2.81
N VAL A 252 -9.07 15.37 2.14
CA VAL A 252 -10.43 14.93 2.50
C VAL A 252 -10.39 13.44 2.84
N LEU A 253 -10.95 13.05 3.98
CA LEU A 253 -11.07 11.66 4.41
C LEU A 253 -12.27 11.02 3.74
N TYR A 254 -12.08 9.81 3.21
CA TYR A 254 -13.14 9.01 2.58
C TYR A 254 -13.24 7.63 3.21
N TYR A 255 -14.47 7.18 3.47
CA TYR A 255 -14.74 5.81 3.88
C TYR A 255 -16.11 5.35 3.37
N LEU A 256 -16.30 4.04 3.19
CA LEU A 256 -17.59 3.47 2.85
C LEU A 256 -18.38 3.16 4.12
N ASP A 257 -19.53 3.81 4.29
CA ASP A 257 -20.51 3.40 5.29
C ASP A 257 -21.31 2.21 4.75
N CYS A 258 -20.91 1.01 5.19
CA CYS A 258 -21.54 -0.23 4.72
C CYS A 258 -23.00 -0.39 5.17
N ASN A 259 -23.43 0.28 6.24
CA ASN A 259 -24.82 0.21 6.71
C ASN A 259 -25.75 1.04 5.83
N GLU A 260 -25.37 2.28 5.60
CA GLU A 260 -26.13 3.22 4.77
C GLU A 260 -25.84 3.04 3.28
N LYS A 261 -24.78 2.30 2.93
CA LYS A 261 -24.28 2.15 1.53
C LYS A 261 -23.96 3.50 0.90
N GLU A 262 -23.24 4.31 1.62
CA GLU A 262 -22.82 5.63 1.20
C GLU A 262 -21.32 5.77 1.30
N LEU A 263 -20.69 6.28 0.25
CA LEU A 263 -19.32 6.78 0.37
C LEU A 263 -19.38 8.16 1.00
N ARG A 264 -18.81 8.28 2.19
CA ARG A 264 -18.79 9.52 2.98
C ARG A 264 -17.45 10.20 2.90
N ALA A 265 -17.47 11.52 2.90
CA ALA A 265 -16.31 12.37 2.87
C ALA A 265 -16.32 13.32 4.08
N TYR A 266 -15.19 13.50 4.76
CA TYR A 266 -14.99 14.47 5.83
C TYR A 266 -13.96 15.51 5.40
N ASP A 267 -14.39 16.77 5.30
CA ASP A 267 -13.50 17.91 5.08
C ASP A 267 -13.00 18.43 6.44
N GLY A 268 -11.72 18.17 6.74
CA GLY A 268 -11.12 18.59 8.01
C GLY A 268 -10.98 20.10 8.17
N LYS A 269 -10.91 20.86 7.07
CA LYS A 269 -10.84 22.33 7.10
C LYS A 269 -12.20 22.94 7.44
N ARG A 270 -13.28 22.41 6.86
CA ARG A 270 -14.66 22.83 7.11
C ARG A 270 -15.28 22.12 8.31
N ARG A 271 -14.64 21.05 8.79
CA ARG A 271 -15.14 20.17 9.85
C ARG A 271 -16.57 19.70 9.58
N CYS A 272 -16.82 19.20 8.39
CA CYS A 272 -18.15 18.73 8.01
C CYS A 272 -18.08 17.43 7.20
N TRP A 273 -19.11 16.62 7.39
CA TRP A 273 -19.37 15.41 6.63
C TRP A 273 -20.28 15.66 5.44
N GLN A 274 -20.06 14.97 4.35
CA GLN A 274 -20.96 14.93 3.21
C GLN A 274 -20.95 13.56 2.54
N VAL A 275 -21.98 13.26 1.75
CA VAL A 275 -22.08 12.06 0.95
C VAL A 275 -21.50 12.34 -0.43
N VAL A 276 -20.68 11.42 -0.95
CA VAL A 276 -20.17 11.50 -2.33
C VAL A 276 -21.28 11.08 -3.28
N LYS A 277 -21.65 11.95 -4.20
CA LYS A 277 -22.71 11.76 -5.21
C LYS A 277 -22.17 11.04 -6.47
N GLY A 278 -23.06 10.53 -7.31
CA GLY A 278 -22.73 9.91 -8.60
C GLY A 278 -22.30 8.44 -8.52
N LEU A 279 -22.48 7.79 -7.36
CA LEU A 279 -22.10 6.40 -7.13
C LEU A 279 -23.31 5.48 -6.90
N GLU A 280 -24.50 5.95 -7.24
CA GLU A 280 -25.78 5.27 -6.98
C GLU A 280 -25.90 3.90 -7.67
N ALA A 281 -25.15 3.69 -8.76
CA ALA A 281 -25.13 2.40 -9.46
C ALA A 281 -24.16 1.39 -8.80
N LEU A 282 -23.07 1.87 -8.17
CA LEU A 282 -22.04 1.02 -7.58
C LEU A 282 -22.41 0.57 -6.17
N LEU A 283 -22.84 1.51 -5.32
CA LEU A 283 -22.96 1.28 -3.88
C LEU A 283 -24.05 0.25 -3.48
N PRO A 284 -25.18 0.10 -4.18
CA PRO A 284 -26.15 -0.97 -3.91
C PRO A 284 -25.59 -2.38 -4.09
N GLU A 285 -24.55 -2.55 -4.91
CA GLU A 285 -23.90 -3.84 -5.14
C GLU A 285 -23.01 -4.28 -3.97
N THR A 286 -22.64 -3.35 -3.07
CA THR A 286 -21.86 -3.68 -1.89
C THR A 286 -22.71 -4.44 -0.86
N ARG A 287 -22.15 -5.44 -0.20
CA ARG A 287 -22.92 -6.32 0.72
C ARG A 287 -23.28 -5.59 2.02
N ARG A 288 -24.51 -5.81 2.53
CA ARG A 288 -25.05 -5.13 3.72
C ARG A 288 -24.53 -5.61 5.09
N ARG A 289 -23.78 -6.68 5.18
CA ARG A 289 -23.32 -7.18 6.49
C ARG A 289 -22.03 -6.49 6.88
N LYS A 290 -21.73 -6.44 8.19
CA LYS A 290 -20.50 -5.97 8.88
C LYS A 290 -19.19 -6.44 8.23
N GLU A 291 -19.19 -6.55 6.92
CA GLU A 291 -18.07 -7.01 6.12
C GLU A 291 -17.24 -5.80 5.77
N TRP A 292 -15.97 -6.02 5.84
CA TRP A 292 -14.93 -5.08 5.58
C TRP A 292 -15.10 -4.40 4.21
N SER A 293 -14.85 -3.14 4.16
CA SER A 293 -14.51 -2.40 2.96
C SER A 293 -13.26 -1.58 3.26
N GLN A 294 -12.53 -1.20 2.25
CA GLN A 294 -11.40 -0.31 2.42
C GLN A 294 -11.33 0.66 1.27
N THR A 295 -11.09 1.93 1.59
CA THR A 295 -10.69 2.95 0.62
C THR A 295 -9.18 3.14 0.65
N VAL A 296 -8.59 3.43 -0.51
CA VAL A 296 -7.16 3.71 -0.67
C VAL A 296 -7.01 4.89 -1.61
N ASN A 297 -6.15 5.83 -1.27
CA ASN A 297 -5.72 6.84 -2.24
C ASN A 297 -4.77 6.16 -3.23
N TYR A 298 -5.14 6.15 -4.50
CA TYR A 298 -4.38 5.55 -5.57
C TYR A 298 -4.16 6.54 -6.69
N ASP A 299 -2.97 7.14 -6.71
CA ASP A 299 -2.59 8.11 -7.74
C ASP A 299 -3.58 9.29 -7.83
N GLY A 300 -4.01 9.83 -6.67
CA GLY A 300 -4.99 10.91 -6.57
C GLY A 300 -6.45 10.50 -6.80
N LYS A 301 -6.72 9.22 -7.07
CA LYS A 301 -8.06 8.63 -7.17
C LYS A 301 -8.40 7.80 -5.96
N LEU A 302 -9.65 7.46 -5.80
CA LEU A 302 -10.09 6.56 -4.75
C LEU A 302 -10.22 5.14 -5.31
N ALA A 303 -9.46 4.20 -4.74
CA ALA A 303 -9.67 2.78 -4.95
C ALA A 303 -10.52 2.23 -3.81
N LEU A 304 -11.73 1.74 -4.13
CA LEU A 304 -12.64 1.13 -3.18
C LEU A 304 -12.60 -0.39 -3.31
N PHE A 305 -12.16 -1.07 -2.24
CA PHE A 305 -12.19 -2.53 -2.12
C PHE A 305 -13.42 -2.93 -1.32
N TYR A 306 -14.21 -3.86 -1.86
CA TYR A 306 -15.46 -4.27 -1.25
C TYR A 306 -15.81 -5.72 -1.61
N PRO A 307 -16.51 -6.44 -0.71
CA PRO A 307 -17.02 -7.77 -1.02
C PRO A 307 -18.34 -7.70 -1.78
N LYS A 308 -18.54 -8.62 -2.70
CA LYS A 308 -19.85 -8.98 -3.26
C LYS A 308 -20.32 -10.32 -2.74
N GLU A 309 -21.47 -10.77 -3.24
CA GLU A 309 -21.98 -12.12 -2.95
C GLU A 309 -20.98 -13.20 -3.41
N ASN A 310 -21.12 -14.42 -2.89
CA ASN A 310 -20.29 -15.57 -3.24
C ASN A 310 -18.78 -15.43 -2.88
N CYS A 311 -18.46 -14.67 -1.83
CA CYS A 311 -17.05 -14.47 -1.42
C CYS A 311 -16.17 -13.84 -2.51
N GLU A 312 -16.73 -13.00 -3.33
CA GLU A 312 -16.00 -12.23 -4.33
C GLU A 312 -15.44 -10.96 -3.72
N ILE A 313 -14.19 -10.63 -4.06
CA ILE A 313 -13.52 -9.37 -3.73
C ILE A 313 -13.41 -8.54 -4.99
N TRP A 314 -13.89 -7.32 -4.93
CA TRP A 314 -13.91 -6.36 -6.04
C TRP A 314 -13.13 -5.09 -5.67
N CYS A 315 -12.61 -4.42 -6.69
CA CYS A 315 -12.02 -3.10 -6.60
C CYS A 315 -12.66 -2.17 -7.63
N ALA A 316 -13.15 -1.02 -7.18
CA ALA A 316 -13.60 0.07 -8.06
C ALA A 316 -12.59 1.22 -7.98
N GLU A 317 -12.17 1.73 -9.14
CA GLU A 317 -11.42 2.98 -9.24
C GLU A 317 -12.40 4.12 -9.51
N ILE A 318 -12.34 5.15 -8.68
CA ILE A 318 -13.28 6.27 -8.66
C ILE A 318 -12.48 7.57 -8.74
N SER A 319 -12.74 8.36 -9.77
CA SER A 319 -12.27 9.74 -9.81
C SER A 319 -13.19 10.63 -8.99
N LEU A 320 -12.60 11.60 -8.29
CA LEU A 320 -13.31 12.51 -7.41
C LEU A 320 -13.23 13.92 -7.96
N GLU A 321 -14.34 14.64 -7.91
CA GLU A 321 -14.46 16.03 -8.37
C GLU A 321 -15.23 16.86 -7.35
N THR A 322 -14.69 18.01 -6.98
CA THR A 322 -15.42 18.99 -6.17
C THR A 322 -16.12 19.98 -7.09
N ARG A 323 -17.45 20.02 -7.05
CA ARG A 323 -18.28 20.90 -7.86
C ARG A 323 -18.63 22.22 -7.14
N GLN A 324 -19.31 23.12 -7.86
CA GLN A 324 -19.81 24.36 -7.29
C GLN A 324 -20.68 24.09 -6.06
N GLY A 325 -20.46 24.86 -4.99
CA GLY A 325 -21.10 24.61 -3.69
C GLY A 325 -20.33 23.68 -2.76
N GLY A 326 -19.21 23.09 -3.21
CA GLY A 326 -18.38 22.21 -2.40
C GLY A 326 -18.87 20.76 -2.34
N GLU A 327 -19.83 20.37 -3.19
CA GLU A 327 -20.29 19.00 -3.32
C GLU A 327 -19.23 18.13 -3.94
N ILE A 328 -19.02 16.92 -3.39
CA ILE A 328 -18.08 15.93 -3.94
C ILE A 328 -18.87 14.94 -4.79
N TRP A 329 -18.37 14.75 -6.01
CA TRP A 329 -18.89 13.79 -6.96
C TRP A 329 -17.84 12.73 -7.28
N GLY A 330 -18.29 11.47 -7.34
CA GLY A 330 -17.47 10.33 -7.76
C GLY A 330 -17.92 9.81 -9.11
N THR A 331 -16.96 9.49 -9.98
CA THR A 331 -17.20 8.81 -11.25
C THR A 331 -16.44 7.49 -11.25
N VAL A 332 -17.16 6.39 -11.42
CA VAL A 332 -16.55 5.05 -11.51
C VAL A 332 -15.84 4.93 -12.86
N GLU A 333 -14.53 4.81 -12.85
CA GLU A 333 -13.73 4.62 -14.07
C GLU A 333 -13.68 3.15 -14.48
N CYS A 334 -13.49 2.26 -13.50
CA CYS A 334 -13.54 0.83 -13.75
C CYS A 334 -13.90 0.06 -12.46
N CYS A 335 -14.49 -1.13 -12.66
CA CYS A 335 -14.69 -2.12 -11.62
C CYS A 335 -14.01 -3.42 -12.02
N ARG A 336 -13.25 -4.02 -11.11
CA ARG A 336 -12.51 -5.26 -11.35
C ARG A 336 -12.84 -6.29 -10.30
N HIS A 337 -13.19 -7.48 -10.75
CA HIS A 337 -13.18 -8.66 -9.91
C HIS A 337 -11.75 -9.06 -9.63
N LEU A 338 -11.38 -9.22 -8.37
CA LEU A 338 -10.01 -9.54 -7.95
C LEU A 338 -9.82 -11.03 -7.70
N VAL A 339 -10.68 -11.61 -6.91
CA VAL A 339 -10.63 -13.02 -6.53
C VAL A 339 -11.98 -13.50 -6.03
N THR A 340 -12.32 -14.77 -6.34
CA THR A 340 -13.43 -15.51 -5.73
C THR A 340 -12.82 -16.60 -4.89
N SER A 341 -12.88 -16.50 -3.59
CA SER A 341 -12.42 -17.55 -2.69
C SER A 341 -12.87 -17.27 -1.25
N GLN A 342 -12.74 -18.28 -0.39
CA GLN A 342 -12.89 -18.09 1.07
C GLN A 342 -11.72 -17.26 1.68
N SER A 343 -11.01 -16.52 0.86
CA SER A 343 -9.96 -15.60 1.29
C SER A 343 -10.55 -14.41 2.04
N CYS A 344 -9.84 -14.00 3.07
CA CYS A 344 -10.14 -12.78 3.79
C CYS A 344 -9.25 -11.66 3.26
N PHE A 345 -9.86 -10.54 2.90
CA PHE A 345 -9.11 -9.33 2.60
C PHE A 345 -8.53 -8.75 3.91
N MET A 346 -7.29 -8.37 3.90
CA MET A 346 -6.62 -7.82 5.07
C MET A 346 -6.32 -6.33 4.92
N LYS A 347 -5.71 -5.93 3.79
CA LYS A 347 -5.27 -4.55 3.55
C LYS A 347 -4.96 -4.32 2.08
N ALA A 348 -5.18 -3.09 1.61
CA ALA A 348 -4.57 -2.58 0.39
C ALA A 348 -3.75 -1.34 0.70
N LEU A 349 -2.66 -1.15 -0.05
CA LEU A 349 -1.70 -0.07 0.14
C LEU A 349 -1.26 0.46 -1.22
N ASP A 350 -1.25 1.77 -1.38
CA ASP A 350 -0.57 2.42 -2.49
C ASP A 350 0.89 2.67 -2.13
N VAL A 351 1.77 2.30 -3.03
CA VAL A 351 3.23 2.47 -2.89
C VAL A 351 3.77 3.07 -4.16
N VAL A 352 4.59 4.10 -4.02
CA VAL A 352 5.26 4.78 -5.15
C VAL A 352 6.64 4.16 -5.36
N VAL A 353 6.85 3.55 -6.53
CA VAL A 353 8.08 2.81 -6.86
C VAL A 353 8.74 3.31 -8.12
#